data_efbb60fb07906d5bdd5b4847774179f9
#
_entry.id   efbb60fb07906d5bdd5b4847774179f9
#
_cell.length_a   1.000
_cell.length_b   1.000
_cell.length_c   1.000
_cell.angle_alpha   90.00
_cell.angle_beta   90.00
_cell.angle_gamma   90.00
#
_symmetry.space_group_name_H-M   'P 1'
#
loop_
_entity.id
_entity.type
_entity.pdbx_description
1 polymer ?
#
loop_
_entity_poly.entity_id
_entity_poly.type
_entity_poly.pdbx_seq_one_letter_code
_entity_poly.pdbx_strand_id
1 'polypeptide(L)'
;ERTKAVLNRVDIAVLVVDGTIGMISVENELVSLFEEKKIPYLIVFNKCDLLDNTTDGKIFVSAKNNTNIELLKDKIAKVVNAQKSDKRLCGDLVNKNDFVVLVIPIDSAAPKGRIILPQQQVIRDLLDSGAIPVCVRESELADTLKNLGTKPKLVITDSQVFKPVSEIVPKDIKLTSFSISF
;
A
#
# COMPACT_ATOMS: atom_id res chain seq x y z
N GLU A 1 16.39 10.80 16.51
CA GLU A 1 16.74 9.39 16.21
C GLU A 1 15.50 8.54 15.88
N ARG A 2 14.40 8.58 16.66
CA ARG A 2 13.18 7.78 16.41
C ARG A 2 12.52 8.11 15.06
N THR A 3 12.44 9.37 14.68
CA THR A 3 11.84 9.82 13.41
C THR A 3 12.61 9.27 12.21
N LYS A 4 13.94 9.25 12.24
CA LYS A 4 14.79 8.73 11.15
C LYS A 4 14.62 7.22 10.93
N ALA A 5 14.37 6.44 11.99
CA ALA A 5 14.17 4.99 11.90
C ALA A 5 12.83 4.62 11.24
N VAL A 6 11.81 5.47 11.35
CA VAL A 6 10.47 5.22 10.77
C VAL A 6 10.44 5.52 9.26
N LEU A 7 11.28 6.42 8.76
CA LEU A 7 11.27 6.88 7.38
C LEU A 7 11.49 5.78 6.32
N ASN A 8 12.10 4.66 6.68
CA ASN A 8 12.30 3.53 5.77
C ASN A 8 11.03 2.67 5.56
N ARG A 9 9.93 3.01 6.24
CA ARG A 9 8.68 2.21 6.26
C ARG A 9 7.43 3.03 5.94
N VAL A 10 7.61 4.26 5.45
CA VAL A 10 6.49 5.16 5.18
C VAL A 10 6.35 5.43 3.69
N ASP A 11 5.13 5.48 3.22
CA ASP A 11 4.80 5.79 1.82
C ASP A 11 4.73 7.32 1.58
N ILE A 12 4.47 8.10 2.63
CA ILE A 12 4.40 9.57 2.60
C ILE A 12 4.80 10.14 3.96
N ALA A 13 5.43 11.29 3.96
CA ALA A 13 5.71 12.08 5.15
C ALA A 13 4.83 13.34 5.19
N VAL A 14 4.29 13.65 6.36
CA VAL A 14 3.62 14.93 6.63
C VAL A 14 4.41 15.67 7.69
N LEU A 15 5.11 16.71 7.29
CA LEU A 15 5.87 17.57 8.19
C LEU A 15 4.95 18.68 8.73
N VAL A 16 4.65 18.61 10.01
CA VAL A 16 3.81 19.63 10.68
C VAL A 16 4.71 20.66 11.36
N VAL A 17 4.60 21.88 10.90
CA VAL A 17 5.39 23.04 11.34
C VAL A 17 4.49 23.97 12.16
N ASP A 18 5.04 24.62 13.18
CA ASP A 18 4.36 25.72 13.86
C ASP A 18 4.29 26.94 12.92
N GLY A 19 3.09 27.28 12.47
CA GLY A 19 2.89 28.38 11.54
C GLY A 19 3.35 29.75 12.07
N THR A 20 3.39 29.92 13.41
CA THR A 20 3.82 31.18 14.05
C THR A 20 5.34 31.36 14.04
N ILE A 21 6.09 30.24 13.94
CA ILE A 21 7.55 30.23 13.95
C ILE A 21 8.09 30.06 12.53
N GLY A 22 7.39 29.23 11.71
CA GLY A 22 7.83 28.86 10.37
C GLY A 22 8.87 27.75 10.37
N MET A 23 9.51 27.54 9.24
CA MET A 23 10.56 26.52 9.05
C MET A 23 11.85 26.94 9.75
N ILE A 24 12.36 26.08 10.64
CA ILE A 24 13.67 26.25 11.27
C ILE A 24 14.66 25.19 10.71
N SER A 25 15.89 25.18 11.23
CA SER A 25 16.96 24.28 10.72
C SER A 25 16.59 22.80 10.77
N VAL A 26 15.92 22.37 11.85
CA VAL A 26 15.54 20.95 12.05
C VAL A 26 14.51 20.50 11.01
N GLU A 27 13.53 21.31 10.69
CA GLU A 27 12.54 21.01 9.64
C GLU A 27 13.19 20.98 8.26
N ASN A 28 14.13 21.89 7.97
CA ASN A 28 14.87 21.89 6.72
C ASN A 28 15.76 20.63 6.57
N GLU A 29 16.41 20.17 7.64
CA GLU A 29 17.13 18.89 7.65
C GLU A 29 16.22 17.69 7.35
N LEU A 30 14.99 17.69 7.90
CA LEU A 30 14.03 16.62 7.63
C LEU A 30 13.58 16.64 6.16
N VAL A 31 13.32 17.81 5.59
CA VAL A 31 12.98 17.96 4.17
C VAL A 31 14.11 17.43 3.29
N SER A 32 15.36 17.81 3.55
CA SER A 32 16.52 17.28 2.81
C SER A 32 16.61 15.76 2.89
N LEU A 33 16.30 15.18 4.06
CA LEU A 33 16.28 13.73 4.23
C LEU A 33 15.13 13.05 3.45
N PHE A 34 13.96 13.69 3.36
CA PHE A 34 12.85 13.17 2.54
C PHE A 34 13.23 13.17 1.05
N GLU A 35 13.88 14.23 0.58
CA GLU A 35 14.37 14.36 -0.80
C GLU A 35 15.45 13.31 -1.11
N GLU A 36 16.45 13.16 -0.24
CA GLU A 36 17.50 12.14 -0.38
C GLU A 36 16.91 10.73 -0.49
N LYS A 37 15.92 10.42 0.36
CA LYS A 37 15.26 9.11 0.38
C LYS A 37 14.15 8.97 -0.65
N LYS A 38 13.88 10.01 -1.45
CA LYS A 38 12.77 10.06 -2.41
C LYS A 38 11.41 9.77 -1.78
N ILE A 39 11.22 10.14 -0.53
CA ILE A 39 9.94 10.02 0.16
C ILE A 39 9.10 11.24 -0.21
N PRO A 40 7.89 11.05 -0.74
CA PRO A 40 6.98 12.16 -0.96
C PRO A 40 6.56 12.77 0.35
N TYR A 41 6.45 14.07 0.36
CA TYR A 41 6.11 14.77 1.59
C TYR A 41 5.17 15.94 1.36
N LEU A 42 4.48 16.32 2.42
CA LEU A 42 3.72 17.56 2.52
C LEU A 42 4.23 18.37 3.71
N ILE A 43 4.38 19.67 3.53
CA ILE A 43 4.67 20.61 4.63
C ILE A 43 3.35 21.31 4.99
N VAL A 44 2.98 21.23 6.26
CA VAL A 44 1.74 21.73 6.81
C VAL A 44 2.04 22.71 7.95
N PHE A 45 1.59 23.95 7.83
CA PHE A 45 1.75 24.97 8.85
C PHE A 45 0.52 24.96 9.76
N ASN A 46 0.68 24.47 10.98
CA ASN A 46 -0.38 24.43 11.98
C ASN A 46 -0.46 25.75 12.74
N LYS A 47 -1.53 25.96 13.51
CA LYS A 47 -1.85 27.15 14.30
C LYS A 47 -2.15 28.39 13.43
N CYS A 48 -2.77 28.20 12.28
CA CYS A 48 -3.16 29.33 11.42
C CYS A 48 -4.19 30.26 12.08
N ASP A 49 -4.84 29.81 13.15
CA ASP A 49 -5.73 30.64 13.99
C ASP A 49 -4.99 31.73 14.76
N LEU A 50 -3.68 31.70 14.81
CA LEU A 50 -2.82 32.71 15.45
C LEU A 50 -2.10 33.63 14.43
N LEU A 51 -2.43 33.51 13.13
CA LEU A 51 -1.80 34.24 12.06
C LEU A 51 -2.78 35.27 11.48
N ASP A 52 -2.33 36.52 11.30
CA ASP A 52 -3.12 37.55 10.67
C ASP A 52 -3.26 37.35 9.14
N ASN A 53 -2.24 36.77 8.52
CA ASN A 53 -2.21 36.49 7.08
C ASN A 53 -1.57 35.12 6.79
N THR A 54 -2.07 34.43 5.76
CA THR A 54 -1.49 33.19 5.25
C THR A 54 -0.90 33.42 3.86
N THR A 55 0.24 32.82 3.58
CA THR A 55 0.94 32.96 2.30
C THR A 55 0.35 32.00 1.26
N ASP A 56 0.09 32.45 0.05
CA ASP A 56 -0.38 31.64 -1.05
C ASP A 56 0.60 30.47 -1.36
N GLY A 57 0.03 29.33 -1.72
CA GLY A 57 0.81 28.14 -2.10
C GLY A 57 1.23 27.23 -0.96
N LYS A 58 1.06 27.62 0.30
CA LYS A 58 1.33 26.76 1.48
C LYS A 58 0.04 26.16 2.06
N ILE A 59 0.19 25.09 2.81
CA ILE A 59 -0.94 24.43 3.48
C ILE A 59 -0.98 24.92 4.93
N PHE A 60 -1.93 25.77 5.23
CA PHE A 60 -2.18 26.26 6.57
C PHE A 60 -3.40 25.58 7.19
N VAL A 61 -3.25 25.11 8.42
CA VAL A 61 -4.32 24.43 9.18
C VAL A 61 -4.37 24.95 10.61
N SER A 62 -5.49 24.78 11.27
CA SER A 62 -5.60 24.86 12.72
C SER A 62 -6.21 23.56 13.25
N ALA A 63 -5.42 22.75 13.92
CA ALA A 63 -5.90 21.57 14.60
C ALA A 63 -6.84 21.93 15.76
N LYS A 64 -6.65 23.09 16.39
CA LYS A 64 -7.49 23.58 17.47
C LYS A 64 -8.90 23.92 17.00
N ASN A 65 -9.02 24.61 15.89
CA ASN A 65 -10.30 25.10 15.35
C ASN A 65 -10.84 24.22 14.23
N ASN A 66 -10.17 23.11 13.91
CA ASN A 66 -10.48 22.22 12.80
C ASN A 66 -10.47 22.92 11.42
N THR A 67 -9.72 24.03 11.28
CA THR A 67 -9.64 24.80 10.05
C THR A 67 -8.76 24.08 9.03
N ASN A 68 -9.25 23.94 7.78
CA ASN A 68 -8.56 23.31 6.64
C ASN A 68 -8.08 21.85 6.86
N ILE A 69 -8.62 21.14 7.85
CA ILE A 69 -8.25 19.74 8.10
C ILE A 69 -8.75 18.83 6.97
N GLU A 70 -9.94 19.04 6.44
CA GLU A 70 -10.46 18.29 5.29
C GLU A 70 -9.61 18.56 4.03
N LEU A 71 -9.22 19.82 3.79
CA LEU A 71 -8.30 20.17 2.70
C LEU A 71 -6.96 19.43 2.83
N LEU A 72 -6.43 19.30 4.05
CA LEU A 72 -5.20 18.52 4.31
C LEU A 72 -5.40 17.04 3.97
N LYS A 73 -6.51 16.43 4.40
CA LYS A 73 -6.83 15.03 4.08
C LYS A 73 -6.92 14.80 2.57
N ASP A 74 -7.57 15.71 1.83
CA ASP A 74 -7.66 15.64 0.37
C ASP A 74 -6.29 15.76 -0.31
N LYS A 75 -5.41 16.63 0.20
CA LYS A 75 -4.05 16.77 -0.33
C LYS A 75 -3.20 15.52 -0.04
N ILE A 76 -3.31 14.94 1.15
CA ILE A 76 -2.66 13.65 1.48
C ILE A 76 -3.15 12.57 0.52
N ALA A 77 -4.46 12.43 0.34
CA ALA A 77 -5.04 11.45 -0.57
C ALA A 77 -4.57 11.62 -2.02
N LYS A 78 -4.44 12.86 -2.50
CA LYS A 78 -3.90 13.16 -3.84
C LYS A 78 -2.44 12.74 -4.00
N VAL A 79 -1.59 13.00 -3.00
CA VAL A 79 -0.18 12.60 -3.04
C VAL A 79 -0.04 11.08 -2.99
N VAL A 80 -0.80 10.40 -2.13
CA VAL A 80 -0.83 8.95 -2.06
C VAL A 80 -1.31 8.32 -3.38
N ASN A 81 -2.36 8.89 -3.98
CA ASN A 81 -2.88 8.39 -5.26
C ASN A 81 -1.96 8.67 -6.44
N ALA A 82 -1.24 9.81 -6.45
CA ALA A 82 -0.24 10.11 -7.48
C ALA A 82 0.97 9.16 -7.41
N GLN A 83 1.23 8.58 -6.25
CA GLN A 83 2.29 7.60 -6.06
C GLN A 83 1.85 6.15 -6.28
N LYS A 84 0.57 5.88 -6.26
CA LYS A 84 0.05 4.67 -6.89
C LYS A 84 0.37 4.80 -8.38
N SER A 85 1.69 4.76 -8.66
CA SER A 85 2.17 4.56 -10.03
C SER A 85 1.41 3.36 -10.58
N ASP A 86 1.14 3.34 -11.88
CA ASP A 86 0.59 2.24 -12.67
C ASP A 86 1.40 0.92 -12.60
N LYS A 87 2.20 0.71 -11.57
CA LYS A 87 2.85 -0.56 -11.29
C LYS A 87 1.80 -1.50 -10.75
N ARG A 88 1.04 -2.06 -11.67
CA ARG A 88 0.21 -3.23 -11.39
C ARG A 88 1.14 -4.34 -10.94
N LEU A 89 0.82 -4.96 -9.81
CA LEU A 89 1.61 -6.08 -9.27
C LEU A 89 1.39 -7.34 -10.11
N CYS A 90 0.16 -7.60 -10.49
CA CYS A 90 -0.26 -8.73 -11.32
C CYS A 90 -1.51 -8.42 -12.16
N GLY A 91 -2.07 -7.22 -12.03
CA GLY A 91 -3.28 -6.82 -12.74
C GLY A 91 -3.11 -6.69 -14.26
N ASP A 92 -1.87 -6.60 -14.76
CA ASP A 92 -1.52 -6.65 -16.18
C ASP A 92 -1.50 -8.09 -16.75
N LEU A 93 -1.47 -9.10 -15.86
CA LEU A 93 -1.48 -10.52 -16.24
C LEU A 93 -2.89 -11.11 -16.37
N VAL A 94 -3.91 -10.35 -15.99
CA VAL A 94 -5.30 -10.80 -15.90
C VAL A 94 -6.26 -9.86 -16.64
N ASN A 95 -7.40 -10.40 -17.03
CA ASN A 95 -8.50 -9.65 -17.62
C ASN A 95 -9.68 -9.59 -16.65
N LYS A 96 -10.64 -8.73 -16.97
CA LYS A 96 -11.91 -8.66 -16.24
C LYS A 96 -12.59 -10.03 -16.23
N ASN A 97 -13.06 -10.44 -15.04
CA ASN A 97 -13.70 -11.72 -14.75
C ASN A 97 -12.78 -12.96 -14.79
N ASP A 98 -11.46 -12.81 -14.98
CA ASP A 98 -10.52 -13.91 -14.80
C ASP A 98 -10.48 -14.33 -13.32
N PHE A 99 -10.53 -15.64 -13.06
CA PHE A 99 -10.30 -16.18 -11.73
C PHE A 99 -8.80 -16.25 -11.42
N VAL A 100 -8.42 -15.76 -10.26
CA VAL A 100 -7.05 -15.87 -9.70
C VAL A 100 -7.12 -16.53 -8.34
N VAL A 101 -6.42 -17.65 -8.17
CA VAL A 101 -6.38 -18.35 -6.87
C VAL A 101 -5.16 -17.86 -6.08
N LEU A 102 -5.42 -17.36 -4.89
CA LEU A 102 -4.41 -16.88 -3.95
C LEU A 102 -4.27 -17.91 -2.82
N VAL A 103 -3.13 -18.59 -2.77
CA VAL A 103 -2.84 -19.58 -1.73
C VAL A 103 -2.11 -18.90 -0.59
N ILE A 104 -2.82 -18.71 0.52
CA ILE A 104 -2.35 -17.95 1.67
C ILE A 104 -2.21 -18.91 2.87
N PRO A 105 -0.98 -19.30 3.24
CA PRO A 105 -0.78 -20.13 4.40
C PRO A 105 -1.18 -19.41 5.68
N ILE A 106 -1.78 -20.13 6.61
CA ILE A 106 -2.04 -19.62 7.96
C ILE A 106 -0.78 -19.85 8.79
N ASP A 107 0.09 -18.85 8.79
CA ASP A 107 1.30 -18.90 9.60
C ASP A 107 0.98 -18.58 11.07
N SER A 108 1.50 -19.40 11.98
CA SER A 108 1.41 -19.18 13.42
C SER A 108 2.17 -17.92 13.88
N ALA A 109 3.14 -17.45 13.10
CA ALA A 109 3.90 -16.23 13.35
C ALA A 109 3.18 -14.96 12.88
N ALA A 110 2.17 -15.07 12.01
CA ALA A 110 1.37 -13.93 11.60
C ALA A 110 0.41 -13.50 12.71
N PRO A 111 0.18 -12.19 12.94
CA PRO A 111 -0.81 -11.74 13.89
C PRO A 111 -2.18 -12.32 13.55
N LYS A 112 -2.85 -12.97 14.53
CA LYS A 112 -4.18 -13.56 14.34
C LYS A 112 -5.14 -12.57 13.67
N GLY A 113 -5.84 -13.01 12.62
CA GLY A 113 -6.85 -12.22 11.92
C GLY A 113 -6.31 -11.19 10.92
N ARG A 114 -5.03 -11.25 10.54
CA ARG A 114 -4.46 -10.33 9.55
C ARG A 114 -3.83 -11.07 8.37
N ILE A 115 -4.13 -10.57 7.19
CA ILE A 115 -3.41 -10.87 5.96
C ILE A 115 -2.22 -9.89 5.87
N ILE A 116 -1.03 -10.36 5.49
CA ILE A 116 0.16 -9.52 5.39
C ILE A 116 0.04 -8.52 4.23
N LEU A 117 0.79 -7.43 4.31
CA LEU A 117 0.68 -6.32 3.35
C LEU A 117 0.84 -6.74 1.87
N PRO A 118 1.82 -7.57 1.46
CA PRO A 118 1.93 -8.02 0.07
C PRO A 118 0.68 -8.72 -0.44
N GLN A 119 0.09 -9.59 0.38
CA GLN A 119 -1.14 -10.31 0.02
C GLN A 119 -2.33 -9.34 -0.14
N GLN A 120 -2.47 -8.35 0.76
CA GLN A 120 -3.50 -7.32 0.66
C GLN A 120 -3.35 -6.48 -0.61
N GLN A 121 -2.12 -6.11 -0.97
CA GLN A 121 -1.83 -5.33 -2.16
C GLN A 121 -2.18 -6.10 -3.44
N VAL A 122 -1.82 -7.37 -3.52
CA VAL A 122 -2.19 -8.23 -4.67
C VAL A 122 -3.70 -8.41 -4.78
N ILE A 123 -4.40 -8.68 -3.66
CA ILE A 123 -5.87 -8.76 -3.67
C ILE A 123 -6.48 -7.46 -4.22
N ARG A 124 -6.00 -6.32 -3.73
CA ARG A 124 -6.50 -5.02 -4.17
C ARG A 124 -6.22 -4.76 -5.65
N ASP A 125 -5.02 -5.06 -6.14
CA ASP A 125 -4.64 -4.88 -7.54
C ASP A 125 -5.49 -5.75 -8.50
N LEU A 126 -5.78 -6.99 -8.10
CA LEU A 126 -6.68 -7.89 -8.85
C LEU A 126 -8.11 -7.35 -8.90
N LEU A 127 -8.64 -6.86 -7.77
CA LEU A 127 -9.98 -6.27 -7.72
C LEU A 127 -10.06 -4.99 -8.57
N ASP A 128 -9.07 -4.12 -8.52
CA ASP A 128 -8.99 -2.91 -9.34
C ASP A 128 -8.88 -3.23 -10.84
N SER A 129 -8.33 -4.40 -11.18
CA SER A 129 -8.27 -4.93 -12.58
C SER A 129 -9.55 -5.64 -13.02
N GLY A 130 -10.52 -5.79 -12.12
CA GLY A 130 -11.79 -6.47 -12.38
C GLY A 130 -11.69 -8.01 -12.43
N ALA A 131 -10.57 -8.58 -11.96
CA ALA A 131 -10.40 -10.02 -11.77
C ALA A 131 -11.11 -10.48 -10.49
N ILE A 132 -11.29 -11.79 -10.36
CA ILE A 132 -12.00 -12.43 -9.24
C ILE A 132 -10.96 -13.19 -8.39
N PRO A 133 -10.45 -12.62 -7.30
CA PRO A 133 -9.53 -13.33 -6.42
C PRO A 133 -10.26 -14.34 -5.55
N VAL A 134 -9.77 -15.57 -5.51
CA VAL A 134 -10.24 -16.66 -4.66
C VAL A 134 -9.13 -16.99 -3.67
N CYS A 135 -9.30 -16.64 -2.39
CA CYS A 135 -8.32 -16.88 -1.35
C CYS A 135 -8.56 -18.24 -0.69
N VAL A 136 -7.53 -19.06 -0.63
CA VAL A 136 -7.60 -20.42 -0.06
C VAL A 136 -6.33 -20.72 0.74
N ARG A 137 -6.41 -21.68 1.65
CA ARG A 137 -5.22 -22.27 2.27
C ARG A 137 -4.61 -23.33 1.33
N GLU A 138 -3.36 -23.67 1.57
CA GLU A 138 -2.67 -24.71 0.82
C GLU A 138 -3.42 -26.06 0.84
N SER A 139 -4.03 -26.41 1.98
CA SER A 139 -4.82 -27.64 2.15
C SER A 139 -6.11 -27.69 1.32
N GLU A 140 -6.63 -26.53 0.93
CA GLU A 140 -7.90 -26.37 0.20
C GLU A 140 -7.71 -26.21 -1.31
N LEU A 141 -6.47 -26.02 -1.77
CA LEU A 141 -6.16 -25.71 -3.17
C LEU A 141 -6.68 -26.78 -4.14
N ALA A 142 -6.40 -28.06 -3.88
CA ALA A 142 -6.77 -29.14 -4.78
C ALA A 142 -8.30 -29.24 -5.00
N ASP A 143 -9.06 -29.10 -3.92
CA ASP A 143 -10.52 -29.15 -4.00
C ASP A 143 -11.08 -27.86 -4.61
N THR A 144 -10.47 -26.71 -4.33
CA THR A 144 -10.84 -25.44 -4.96
C THR A 144 -10.68 -25.51 -6.48
N LEU A 145 -9.54 -25.99 -6.98
CA LEU A 145 -9.29 -26.12 -8.42
C LEU A 145 -10.32 -27.04 -9.11
N LYS A 146 -10.78 -28.11 -8.42
CA LYS A 146 -11.82 -29.01 -8.94
C LYS A 146 -13.20 -28.36 -8.94
N ASN A 147 -13.52 -27.60 -7.87
CA ASN A 147 -14.86 -27.07 -7.63
C ASN A 147 -15.09 -25.71 -8.31
N LEU A 148 -14.04 -25.03 -8.76
CA LEU A 148 -14.14 -23.71 -9.37
C LEU A 148 -14.95 -23.71 -10.68
N GLY A 149 -15.11 -24.86 -11.33
CA GLY A 149 -15.88 -25.02 -12.55
C GLY A 149 -15.26 -24.37 -13.79
N THR A 150 -14.19 -23.60 -13.60
CA THR A 150 -13.42 -22.95 -14.67
C THR A 150 -11.93 -22.93 -14.30
N LYS A 151 -11.07 -22.90 -15.31
CA LYS A 151 -9.64 -22.86 -15.12
C LYS A 151 -9.21 -21.45 -14.67
N PRO A 152 -8.53 -21.30 -13.53
CA PRO A 152 -8.03 -20.01 -13.13
C PRO A 152 -6.91 -19.54 -14.08
N LYS A 153 -6.85 -18.24 -14.29
CA LYS A 153 -5.82 -17.59 -15.13
C LYS A 153 -4.44 -17.67 -14.52
N LEU A 154 -4.38 -17.57 -13.18
CA LEU A 154 -3.16 -17.47 -12.41
C LEU A 154 -3.38 -18.05 -11.02
N VAL A 155 -2.35 -18.71 -10.48
CA VAL A 155 -2.25 -19.08 -9.06
C VAL A 155 -1.08 -18.30 -8.46
N ILE A 156 -1.31 -17.65 -7.32
CA ILE A 156 -0.27 -16.90 -6.59
C ILE A 156 -0.17 -17.49 -5.19
N THR A 157 1.04 -17.80 -4.75
CA THR A 157 1.26 -18.45 -3.45
C THR A 157 2.36 -17.75 -2.65
N ASP A 158 2.49 -18.09 -1.38
CA ASP A 158 3.64 -17.68 -0.60
C ASP A 158 4.87 -18.53 -0.96
N SER A 159 6.06 -17.94 -0.88
CA SER A 159 7.32 -18.64 -1.16
C SER A 159 7.55 -19.84 -0.23
N GLN A 160 7.05 -19.77 1.00
CA GLN A 160 7.18 -20.83 2.01
C GLN A 160 6.47 -22.13 1.59
N VAL A 161 5.34 -22.01 0.88
CA VAL A 161 4.53 -23.15 0.43
C VAL A 161 4.58 -23.34 -1.09
N PHE A 162 5.52 -22.69 -1.78
CA PHE A 162 5.61 -22.75 -3.24
C PHE A 162 5.79 -24.17 -3.76
N LYS A 163 6.68 -24.96 -3.15
CA LYS A 163 6.95 -26.34 -3.57
C LYS A 163 5.71 -27.23 -3.52
N PRO A 164 5.02 -27.41 -2.37
CA PRO A 164 3.81 -28.22 -2.33
C PRO A 164 2.69 -27.69 -3.23
N VAL A 165 2.54 -26.37 -3.37
CA VAL A 165 1.56 -25.79 -4.29
C VAL A 165 1.89 -26.10 -5.75
N SER A 166 3.16 -26.06 -6.15
CA SER A 166 3.60 -26.39 -7.51
C SER A 166 3.35 -27.82 -7.91
N GLU A 167 3.26 -28.74 -6.95
CA GLU A 167 2.94 -30.15 -7.20
C GLU A 167 1.43 -30.39 -7.42
N ILE A 168 0.58 -29.47 -6.90
CA ILE A 168 -0.89 -29.53 -7.02
C ILE A 168 -1.38 -28.79 -8.27
N VAL A 169 -0.75 -27.65 -8.60
CA VAL A 169 -1.20 -26.81 -9.72
C VAL A 169 -0.87 -27.47 -11.06
N PRO A 170 -1.86 -27.65 -11.95
CA PRO A 170 -1.61 -28.16 -13.29
C PRO A 170 -0.59 -27.32 -14.07
N LYS A 171 0.27 -27.95 -14.86
CA LYS A 171 1.37 -27.29 -15.60
C LYS A 171 0.91 -26.24 -16.61
N ASP A 172 -0.32 -26.30 -17.01
CA ASP A 172 -0.97 -25.38 -17.95
C ASP A 172 -1.63 -24.16 -17.27
N ILE A 173 -1.51 -24.06 -15.94
CA ILE A 173 -1.89 -22.88 -15.13
C ILE A 173 -0.61 -22.16 -14.70
N LYS A 174 -0.56 -20.87 -14.93
CA LYS A 174 0.57 -20.03 -14.48
C LYS A 174 0.61 -19.99 -12.95
N LEU A 175 1.80 -20.21 -12.39
CA LEU A 175 2.05 -20.14 -10.95
C LEU A 175 3.14 -19.09 -10.68
N THR A 176 2.92 -18.24 -9.70
CA THR A 176 3.90 -17.25 -9.21
C THR A 176 3.84 -17.14 -7.69
N SER A 177 4.72 -16.34 -7.09
CA SER A 177 4.68 -16.08 -5.66
C SER A 177 4.50 -14.59 -5.36
N PHE A 178 3.95 -14.27 -4.19
CA PHE A 178 3.81 -12.89 -3.73
C PHE A 178 5.15 -12.14 -3.66
N SER A 179 6.27 -12.83 -3.46
CA SER A 179 7.61 -12.24 -3.35
C SER A 179 8.27 -11.89 -4.70
N ILE A 180 7.75 -12.39 -5.82
CA ILE A 180 8.26 -12.10 -7.18
C ILE A 180 7.57 -10.85 -7.76
N SER A 181 6.48 -10.41 -7.16
CA SER A 181 5.67 -9.26 -7.59
C SER A 181 6.18 -7.91 -7.06
N PHE A 182 7.41 -7.86 -6.47
CA PHE A 182 8.01 -6.64 -5.91
C PHE A 182 9.37 -6.34 -6.52
#